data_4e4fbb1ae51e8d7d02224a66b1dd88d7
#
_entry.id   4e4fbb1ae51e8d7d02224a66b1dd88d7
#
_cell.length_a   1.000
_cell.length_b   1.000
_cell.length_c   1.000
_cell.angle_alpha   90.00
_cell.angle_beta   90.00
_cell.angle_gamma   90.00
#
_symmetry.space_group_name_H-M   'P 1'
#
loop_
_entity.id
_entity.type
_entity.pdbx_description
1 polymer ?
#
loop_
_entity_poly.entity_id
_entity_poly.type
_entity_poly.pdbx_seq_one_letter_code
_entity_poly.pdbx_strand_id
1 'polypeptide(L)'
;MTFFDTIDWGRLPDVLRFDRESPMIFSSGLFLFCALFFLPIYMLLRKTTTLRITYVALFSLFFYYESSGVYVLILLFAATMDYFIGRAMGQSEDPRYRKRLLITSVCVNIGMLSYFKYFYFLLDLGQTLLAAIGITTPPAVPLEARDYFIPAGISFYTFQTLSYTVDIYRKEITPLRRWIDYLFYLSFFPQLVAGPIVRAKDFIPQIYRRPQLLKAEYGEALTLIISGLVKKAIIGDFIGANLVDLIFAEPTRFTGIENLFAVYGYAMQIYCDFSGYSDMAIGIALLLGFRFNINFDSPYQSGNITEFWRRWHISLSSWLRDYLYIPLGGNRKGQIRTYINLFLTMLLGGLWHGAALRFVLWGAIHGVALALHKLYMQIFDHFGWRRREPLRWQRFAGQIITFHLVCFAWIFFRADSMETACAVITQIKDHFTPEVFLQFVVGYKNVLLLLLIGYLLHFTSHKQELRFREWITDLSFLKQALLFIGVIFLLIQIRSADAQPFIYFNF
;
A
#
# COMPACT_ATOMS: atom_id res chain seq x y z
N MET A 1 34.37 -33.53 7.80
CA MET A 1 33.61 -32.49 7.06
C MET A 1 32.98 -31.58 8.09
N THR A 2 33.41 -30.34 8.17
CA THR A 2 32.77 -29.35 9.06
C THR A 2 31.50 -28.85 8.41
N PHE A 3 30.54 -28.38 9.21
CA PHE A 3 29.29 -27.73 8.69
C PHE A 3 29.58 -26.70 7.62
N PHE A 4 30.71 -25.98 7.73
CA PHE A 4 31.11 -24.94 6.75
C PHE A 4 31.54 -25.53 5.39
N ASP A 5 31.95 -26.77 5.32
CA ASP A 5 32.35 -27.46 4.07
C ASP A 5 31.12 -27.89 3.22
N THR A 6 29.93 -27.88 3.82
CA THR A 6 28.66 -28.18 3.13
C THR A 6 27.98 -26.94 2.53
N ILE A 7 28.50 -25.72 2.83
CA ILE A 7 27.97 -24.48 2.31
C ILE A 7 28.64 -24.18 0.97
N ASP A 8 27.84 -24.11 -0.08
CA ASP A 8 28.32 -23.69 -1.40
C ASP A 8 28.46 -22.17 -1.44
N TRP A 9 29.62 -21.68 -1.01
CA TRP A 9 29.96 -20.26 -1.01
C TRP A 9 29.94 -19.62 -2.41
N GLY A 10 30.07 -20.45 -3.47
CA GLY A 10 30.00 -19.99 -4.86
C GLY A 10 28.61 -19.46 -5.24
N ARG A 11 27.55 -19.86 -4.54
CA ARG A 11 26.19 -19.35 -4.74
C ARG A 11 25.87 -18.05 -4.02
N LEU A 12 26.72 -17.59 -3.11
CA LEU A 12 26.47 -16.36 -2.37
C LEU A 12 26.29 -15.12 -3.28
N PRO A 13 27.08 -14.93 -4.35
CA PRO A 13 26.86 -13.83 -5.31
C PRO A 13 25.50 -13.93 -6.01
N ASP A 14 25.02 -15.13 -6.31
CA ASP A 14 23.72 -15.33 -6.97
C ASP A 14 22.55 -15.01 -6.03
N VAL A 15 22.67 -15.36 -4.74
CA VAL A 15 21.67 -15.05 -3.71
C VAL A 15 21.58 -13.53 -3.43
N LEU A 16 22.69 -12.82 -3.57
CA LEU A 16 22.77 -11.37 -3.37
C LEU A 16 22.58 -10.57 -4.67
N ARG A 17 22.24 -11.26 -5.77
CA ARG A 17 21.95 -10.62 -7.04
C ARG A 17 20.45 -10.37 -7.17
N PHE A 18 20.09 -9.12 -7.49
CA PHE A 18 18.69 -8.77 -7.75
C PHE A 18 18.06 -9.70 -8.77
N ASP A 19 16.96 -10.31 -8.38
CA ASP A 19 16.07 -11.08 -9.24
C ASP A 19 14.72 -10.38 -9.38
N ARG A 20 14.33 -10.10 -10.62
CA ARG A 20 13.08 -9.42 -10.94
C ARG A 20 11.85 -10.25 -10.58
N GLU A 21 11.96 -11.57 -10.63
CA GLU A 21 10.85 -12.50 -10.35
C GLU A 21 10.65 -12.76 -8.86
N SER A 22 11.71 -12.58 -8.07
CA SER A 22 11.68 -12.81 -6.62
C SER A 22 12.23 -11.65 -5.79
N PRO A 23 11.61 -10.45 -5.86
CA PRO A 23 12.08 -9.27 -5.13
C PRO A 23 12.03 -9.49 -3.62
N MET A 24 12.98 -8.90 -2.89
CA MET A 24 13.01 -8.98 -1.43
C MET A 24 11.80 -8.25 -0.81
N ILE A 25 10.98 -8.99 -0.08
CA ILE A 25 9.86 -8.50 0.73
C ILE A 25 9.94 -9.02 2.16
N PHE A 26 9.18 -8.48 3.11
CA PHE A 26 9.26 -8.86 4.54
C PHE A 26 8.91 -10.33 4.82
N SER A 27 8.16 -10.98 3.97
CA SER A 27 7.84 -12.42 4.06
C SER A 27 8.83 -13.32 3.30
N SER A 28 9.83 -12.75 2.59
CA SER A 28 10.84 -13.53 1.88
C SER A 28 11.85 -14.18 2.84
N GLY A 29 12.34 -15.37 2.49
CA GLY A 29 13.37 -16.07 3.27
C GLY A 29 14.66 -15.26 3.40
N LEU A 30 15.06 -14.55 2.32
CA LEU A 30 16.25 -13.70 2.32
C LEU A 30 16.12 -12.56 3.34
N PHE A 31 14.94 -11.88 3.41
CA PHE A 31 14.72 -10.84 4.41
C PHE A 31 14.79 -11.39 5.83
N LEU A 32 14.13 -12.51 6.10
CA LEU A 32 14.16 -13.15 7.44
C LEU A 32 15.58 -13.55 7.84
N PHE A 33 16.37 -14.09 6.91
CA PHE A 33 17.78 -14.40 7.13
C PHE A 33 18.59 -13.13 7.43
N CYS A 34 18.47 -12.09 6.61
CA CYS A 34 19.15 -10.82 6.83
C CYS A 34 18.76 -10.17 8.17
N ALA A 35 17.50 -10.30 8.58
CA ALA A 35 17.02 -9.73 9.84
C ALA A 35 17.71 -10.35 11.07
N LEU A 36 18.12 -11.62 11.01
CA LEU A 36 18.86 -12.30 12.08
C LEU A 36 20.22 -11.62 12.37
N PHE A 37 20.86 -11.06 11.36
CA PHE A 37 22.14 -10.34 11.52
C PHE A 37 21.90 -8.83 11.72
N PHE A 38 20.92 -8.27 11.03
CA PHE A 38 20.59 -6.85 11.11
C PHE A 38 20.24 -6.41 12.53
N LEU A 39 19.34 -7.13 13.20
CA LEU A 39 18.83 -6.74 14.51
C LEU A 39 19.90 -6.73 15.61
N PRO A 40 20.76 -7.77 15.78
CA PRO A 40 21.86 -7.74 16.75
C PRO A 40 22.83 -6.57 16.51
N ILE A 41 23.24 -6.34 15.27
CA ILE A 41 24.15 -5.23 14.93
C ILE A 41 23.46 -3.87 15.25
N TYR A 42 22.18 -3.71 14.88
CA TYR A 42 21.39 -2.53 15.24
C TYR A 42 21.38 -2.29 16.74
N MET A 43 21.19 -3.35 17.55
CA MET A 43 21.18 -3.25 19.01
C MET A 43 22.51 -2.77 19.59
N LEU A 44 23.63 -3.13 18.97
CA LEU A 44 24.96 -2.62 19.33
C LEU A 44 25.13 -1.15 18.98
N LEU A 45 24.63 -0.72 17.81
CA LEU A 45 24.79 0.63 17.28
C LEU A 45 23.75 1.64 17.77
N ARG A 46 22.63 1.18 18.37
CA ARG A 46 21.47 2.02 18.70
C ARG A 46 21.76 3.23 19.59
N LYS A 47 22.85 3.18 20.38
CA LYS A 47 23.23 4.25 21.30
C LYS A 47 23.87 5.44 20.58
N THR A 48 24.50 5.23 19.42
CA THR A 48 25.23 6.25 18.64
C THR A 48 24.40 6.66 17.44
N THR A 49 23.78 7.84 17.49
CA THR A 49 22.82 8.31 16.50
C THR A 49 23.34 8.25 15.07
N THR A 50 24.56 8.74 14.80
CA THR A 50 25.13 8.74 13.45
C THR A 50 25.36 7.32 12.91
N LEU A 51 25.99 6.44 13.72
CA LEU A 51 26.24 5.05 13.30
C LEU A 51 24.93 4.30 13.04
N ARG A 52 23.97 4.46 13.93
CA ARG A 52 22.63 3.87 13.78
C ARG A 52 21.96 4.30 12.47
N ILE A 53 21.90 5.61 12.20
CA ILE A 53 21.28 6.17 10.99
C ILE A 53 22.00 5.65 9.75
N THR A 54 23.32 5.71 9.72
CA THR A 54 24.12 5.25 8.58
C THR A 54 23.92 3.76 8.33
N TYR A 55 23.98 2.94 9.40
CA TYR A 55 23.79 1.50 9.29
C TYR A 55 22.40 1.13 8.72
N VAL A 56 21.35 1.75 9.25
CA VAL A 56 19.99 1.48 8.77
C VAL A 56 19.79 2.01 7.36
N ALA A 57 20.38 3.17 7.01
CA ALA A 57 20.32 3.69 5.65
C ALA A 57 21.02 2.76 4.64
N LEU A 58 22.19 2.22 4.98
CA LEU A 58 22.90 1.25 4.13
C LEU A 58 22.09 -0.03 3.96
N PHE A 59 21.54 -0.58 5.05
CA PHE A 59 20.65 -1.75 4.96
C PHE A 59 19.41 -1.45 4.12
N SER A 60 18.84 -0.26 4.25
CA SER A 60 17.68 0.16 3.46
C SER A 60 17.99 0.25 1.96
N LEU A 61 19.19 0.75 1.60
CA LEU A 61 19.64 0.76 0.20
C LEU A 61 19.87 -0.66 -0.34
N PHE A 62 20.44 -1.56 0.48
CA PHE A 62 20.56 -2.97 0.14
C PHE A 62 19.18 -3.62 -0.07
N PHE A 63 18.26 -3.44 0.89
CA PHE A 63 16.89 -3.92 0.77
C PHE A 63 16.21 -3.41 -0.52
N TYR A 64 16.41 -2.14 -0.85
CA TYR A 64 15.86 -1.55 -2.06
C TYR A 64 16.53 -2.07 -3.33
N TYR A 65 17.84 -2.31 -3.30
CA TYR A 65 18.55 -2.96 -4.41
C TYR A 65 18.00 -4.36 -4.68
N GLU A 66 17.79 -5.17 -3.65
CA GLU A 66 17.17 -6.51 -3.77
C GLU A 66 15.68 -6.46 -4.18
N SER A 67 15.04 -5.30 -4.09
CA SER A 67 13.66 -5.10 -4.53
C SER A 67 13.54 -4.47 -5.92
N SER A 68 14.55 -3.73 -6.40
CA SER A 68 14.47 -2.90 -7.60
C SER A 68 15.77 -2.81 -8.40
N GLY A 69 16.81 -3.52 -8.03
CA GLY A 69 18.09 -3.53 -8.76
C GLY A 69 18.73 -2.15 -8.88
N VAL A 70 19.24 -1.86 -10.07
CA VAL A 70 19.95 -0.61 -10.37
C VAL A 70 19.11 0.67 -10.20
N TYR A 71 17.79 0.54 -10.08
CA TYR A 71 16.89 1.68 -9.86
C TYR A 71 17.06 2.33 -8.47
N VAL A 72 17.88 1.74 -7.59
CA VAL A 72 18.37 2.42 -6.37
C VAL A 72 19.05 3.75 -6.68
N LEU A 73 19.61 3.91 -7.87
CA LEU A 73 20.21 5.17 -8.31
C LEU A 73 19.17 6.29 -8.50
N ILE A 74 17.95 5.96 -8.88
CA ILE A 74 16.84 6.94 -8.99
C ILE A 74 16.42 7.43 -7.60
N LEU A 75 16.34 6.53 -6.63
CA LEU A 75 16.08 6.90 -5.23
C LEU A 75 17.18 7.83 -4.69
N LEU A 76 18.44 7.50 -4.94
CA LEU A 76 19.58 8.32 -4.54
C LEU A 76 19.59 9.70 -5.23
N PHE A 77 19.23 9.75 -6.52
CA PHE A 77 19.08 11.01 -7.25
C PHE A 77 17.94 11.86 -6.64
N ALA A 78 16.76 11.30 -6.44
CA ALA A 78 15.64 12.00 -5.83
C ALA A 78 15.99 12.50 -4.41
N ALA A 79 16.63 11.66 -3.59
CA ALA A 79 17.07 12.03 -2.26
C ALA A 79 18.09 13.20 -2.29
N THR A 80 19.04 13.16 -3.21
CA THR A 80 20.07 14.19 -3.30
C THR A 80 19.50 15.51 -3.80
N MET A 81 18.69 15.46 -4.85
CA MET A 81 18.05 16.64 -5.42
C MET A 81 17.16 17.37 -4.39
N ASP A 82 16.23 16.64 -3.76
CA ASP A 82 15.27 17.26 -2.84
C ASP A 82 15.92 17.70 -1.52
N TYR A 83 17.01 17.05 -1.10
CA TYR A 83 17.83 17.56 0.00
C TYR A 83 18.40 18.95 -0.30
N PHE A 84 19.02 19.14 -1.48
CA PHE A 84 19.59 20.44 -1.85
C PHE A 84 18.51 21.50 -2.10
N ILE A 85 17.41 21.12 -2.75
CA ILE A 85 16.24 22.02 -2.95
C ILE A 85 15.68 22.45 -1.59
N GLY A 86 15.47 21.52 -0.67
CA GLY A 86 14.96 21.84 0.67
C GLY A 86 15.89 22.77 1.43
N ARG A 87 17.21 22.53 1.37
CA ARG A 87 18.21 23.40 1.98
C ARG A 87 18.21 24.81 1.40
N ALA A 88 18.25 24.92 0.07
CA ALA A 88 18.21 26.21 -0.62
C ALA A 88 16.93 26.98 -0.31
N MET A 89 15.77 26.26 -0.29
CA MET A 89 14.47 26.84 0.07
C MET A 89 14.43 27.33 1.52
N GLY A 90 15.04 26.59 2.46
CA GLY A 90 15.07 26.97 3.87
C GLY A 90 16.00 28.15 4.19
N GLN A 91 16.99 28.39 3.32
CA GLN A 91 17.96 29.50 3.47
C GLN A 91 17.49 30.82 2.83
N SER A 92 16.43 30.79 2.00
CA SER A 92 15.91 31.95 1.28
C SER A 92 14.61 32.45 1.86
N GLU A 93 14.49 33.74 2.01
CA GLU A 93 13.21 34.41 2.33
C GLU A 93 12.48 34.96 1.09
N ASP A 94 13.11 34.91 -0.11
CA ASP A 94 12.45 35.35 -1.35
C ASP A 94 11.34 34.37 -1.75
N PRO A 95 10.06 34.82 -1.74
CA PRO A 95 8.93 33.96 -2.07
C PRO A 95 8.98 33.44 -3.51
N ARG A 96 9.53 34.22 -4.46
CA ARG A 96 9.61 33.82 -5.88
C ARG A 96 10.65 32.73 -6.07
N TYR A 97 11.80 32.86 -5.43
CA TYR A 97 12.85 31.84 -5.47
C TYR A 97 12.38 30.55 -4.81
N ARG A 98 11.77 30.62 -3.62
CA ARG A 98 11.17 29.46 -2.92
C ARG A 98 10.13 28.75 -3.79
N LYS A 99 9.25 29.51 -4.46
CA LYS A 99 8.24 28.94 -5.36
C LYS A 99 8.88 28.25 -6.57
N ARG A 100 9.93 28.81 -7.16
CA ARG A 100 10.66 28.17 -8.28
C ARG A 100 11.27 26.83 -7.83
N LEU A 101 11.90 26.80 -6.66
CA LEU A 101 12.48 25.57 -6.10
C LEU A 101 11.41 24.49 -5.86
N LEU A 102 10.24 24.88 -5.31
CA LEU A 102 9.12 23.95 -5.14
C LEU A 102 8.65 23.41 -6.49
N ILE A 103 8.44 24.26 -7.49
CA ILE A 103 8.01 23.84 -8.83
C ILE A 103 9.05 22.90 -9.43
N THR A 104 10.35 23.16 -9.30
CA THR A 104 11.42 22.28 -9.77
C THR A 104 11.32 20.89 -9.13
N SER A 105 11.19 20.82 -7.79
CA SER A 105 11.00 19.54 -7.08
C SER A 105 9.76 18.78 -7.60
N VAL A 106 8.63 19.47 -7.71
CA VAL A 106 7.38 18.86 -8.21
C VAL A 106 7.55 18.35 -9.65
N CYS A 107 8.11 19.17 -10.56
CA CYS A 107 8.29 18.80 -11.95
C CYS A 107 9.23 17.59 -12.11
N VAL A 108 10.34 17.54 -11.38
CA VAL A 108 11.29 16.43 -11.49
C VAL A 108 10.69 15.15 -10.89
N ASN A 109 10.11 15.21 -9.69
CA ASN A 109 9.52 14.02 -9.06
C ASN A 109 8.31 13.46 -9.84
N ILE A 110 7.40 14.33 -10.28
CA ILE A 110 6.26 13.91 -11.11
C ILE A 110 6.74 13.50 -12.50
N GLY A 111 7.76 14.16 -13.06
CA GLY A 111 8.37 13.77 -14.34
C GLY A 111 8.97 12.37 -14.30
N MET A 112 9.74 12.04 -13.25
CA MET A 112 10.27 10.69 -13.04
C MET A 112 9.13 9.67 -12.90
N LEU A 113 8.13 9.96 -12.06
CA LEU A 113 6.97 9.09 -11.91
C LEU A 113 6.24 8.90 -13.24
N SER A 114 6.08 9.99 -14.02
CA SER A 114 5.41 9.94 -15.31
C SER A 114 6.17 9.10 -16.32
N TYR A 115 7.49 9.21 -16.34
CA TYR A 115 8.34 8.42 -17.24
C TYR A 115 8.26 6.92 -16.94
N PHE A 116 8.43 6.50 -15.68
CA PHE A 116 8.46 5.09 -15.33
C PHE A 116 7.07 4.44 -15.28
N LYS A 117 6.03 5.19 -14.96
CA LYS A 117 4.68 4.62 -14.76
C LYS A 117 3.70 4.94 -15.88
N TYR A 118 3.73 6.16 -16.43
CA TYR A 118 2.67 6.63 -17.33
C TYR A 118 3.13 6.80 -18.79
N PHE A 119 4.40 6.58 -19.12
CA PHE A 119 4.94 6.88 -20.43
C PHE A 119 4.15 6.18 -21.55
N TYR A 120 4.00 4.87 -21.49
CA TYR A 120 3.27 4.11 -22.52
C TYR A 120 1.78 4.43 -22.52
N PHE A 121 1.18 4.60 -21.36
CA PHE A 121 -0.22 5.00 -21.26
C PHE A 121 -0.49 6.37 -21.92
N LEU A 122 0.38 7.34 -21.72
CA LEU A 122 0.28 8.66 -22.36
C LEU A 122 0.50 8.59 -23.85
N LEU A 123 1.41 7.75 -24.33
CA LEU A 123 1.61 7.51 -25.76
C LEU A 123 0.35 6.92 -26.40
N ASP A 124 -0.22 5.86 -25.81
CA ASP A 124 -1.41 5.18 -26.33
C ASP A 124 -2.64 6.11 -26.30
N LEU A 125 -2.78 6.89 -25.23
CA LEU A 125 -3.84 7.91 -25.12
C LEU A 125 -3.68 8.98 -26.22
N GLY A 126 -2.44 9.47 -26.44
CA GLY A 126 -2.14 10.43 -27.49
C GLY A 126 -2.48 9.89 -28.89
N GLN A 127 -2.10 8.64 -29.19
CA GLN A 127 -2.44 7.99 -30.46
C GLN A 127 -3.95 7.81 -30.64
N THR A 128 -4.66 7.41 -29.58
CA THR A 128 -6.12 7.28 -29.61
C THR A 128 -6.80 8.63 -29.91
N LEU A 129 -6.31 9.71 -29.29
CA LEU A 129 -6.83 11.06 -29.55
C LEU A 129 -6.52 11.53 -30.98
N LEU A 130 -5.33 11.25 -31.51
CA LEU A 130 -4.96 11.56 -32.90
C LEU A 130 -5.84 10.77 -33.89
N ALA A 131 -6.06 9.49 -33.64
CA ALA A 131 -6.95 8.66 -34.46
C ALA A 131 -8.38 9.17 -34.46
N ALA A 132 -8.89 9.70 -33.34
CA ALA A 132 -10.23 10.26 -33.22
C ALA A 132 -10.42 11.51 -34.10
N ILE A 133 -9.33 12.23 -34.45
CA ILE A 133 -9.36 13.38 -35.38
C ILE A 133 -8.87 13.02 -36.79
N GLY A 134 -8.81 11.70 -37.09
CA GLY A 134 -8.46 11.20 -38.45
C GLY A 134 -6.96 11.07 -38.73
N ILE A 135 -6.08 11.25 -37.73
CA ILE A 135 -4.63 11.11 -37.88
C ILE A 135 -4.23 9.74 -37.34
N THR A 136 -4.00 8.77 -38.25
CA THR A 136 -3.49 7.44 -37.86
C THR A 136 -1.96 7.44 -37.90
N THR A 137 -1.35 7.13 -36.76
CA THR A 137 0.10 6.94 -36.63
C THR A 137 0.40 5.49 -36.23
N PRO A 138 1.49 4.88 -36.73
CA PRO A 138 1.93 3.58 -36.23
C PRO A 138 2.27 3.69 -34.73
N PRO A 139 2.22 2.57 -33.96
CA PRO A 139 2.63 2.58 -32.56
C PRO A 139 4.03 3.15 -32.41
N ALA A 140 4.20 4.17 -31.58
CA ALA A 140 5.51 4.81 -31.35
C ALA A 140 6.53 3.82 -30.78
N VAL A 141 6.06 2.84 -29.98
CA VAL A 141 6.85 1.73 -29.46
C VAL A 141 6.01 0.47 -29.60
N PRO A 142 6.47 -0.57 -30.34
CA PRO A 142 5.79 -1.85 -30.42
C PRO A 142 5.56 -2.47 -29.03
N LEU A 143 4.44 -3.15 -28.83
CA LEU A 143 4.09 -3.77 -27.53
C LEU A 143 5.19 -4.71 -27.02
N GLU A 144 5.80 -5.46 -27.93
CA GLU A 144 6.88 -6.42 -27.63
C GLU A 144 8.19 -5.76 -27.18
N ALA A 145 8.37 -4.47 -27.51
CA ALA A 145 9.57 -3.70 -27.14
C ALA A 145 9.36 -2.86 -25.87
N ARG A 146 8.20 -2.95 -25.22
CA ARG A 146 7.89 -2.16 -24.01
C ARG A 146 8.44 -2.84 -22.75
N ASP A 147 9.32 -2.15 -22.04
CA ASP A 147 9.70 -2.56 -20.68
C ASP A 147 8.78 -1.89 -19.66
N TYR A 148 7.93 -2.69 -19.03
CA TYR A 148 6.98 -2.24 -18.01
C TYR A 148 7.55 -2.32 -16.58
N PHE A 149 8.88 -2.39 -16.44
CA PHE A 149 9.46 -2.43 -15.10
C PHE A 149 9.28 -1.09 -14.39
N ILE A 150 8.48 -1.12 -13.34
CA ILE A 150 8.26 0.03 -12.45
C ILE A 150 9.12 -0.16 -11.20
N PRO A 151 10.06 0.76 -10.89
CA PRO A 151 10.85 0.68 -9.66
C PRO A 151 9.95 0.58 -8.43
N ALA A 152 10.16 -0.42 -7.58
CA ALA A 152 9.34 -0.62 -6.40
C ALA A 152 9.31 0.65 -5.53
N GLY A 153 8.14 1.03 -5.04
CA GLY A 153 7.97 2.18 -4.16
C GLY A 153 8.15 3.57 -4.79
N ILE A 154 8.39 3.69 -6.14
CA ILE A 154 8.54 5.01 -6.78
C ILE A 154 7.36 5.94 -6.48
N SER A 155 6.14 5.42 -6.49
CA SER A 155 4.93 6.17 -6.16
C SER A 155 4.89 6.62 -4.69
N PHE A 156 5.41 5.78 -3.77
CA PHE A 156 5.44 6.05 -2.33
C PHE A 156 6.49 7.10 -1.97
N TYR A 157 7.74 6.91 -2.39
CA TYR A 157 8.77 7.89 -2.06
C TYR A 157 8.59 9.22 -2.80
N THR A 158 7.96 9.24 -3.98
CA THR A 158 7.54 10.50 -4.64
C THR A 158 6.60 11.31 -3.73
N PHE A 159 5.63 10.67 -3.09
CA PHE A 159 4.75 11.37 -2.14
C PHE A 159 5.47 11.82 -0.88
N GLN A 160 6.46 11.07 -0.42
CA GLN A 160 7.29 11.47 0.72
C GLN A 160 8.17 12.69 0.41
N THR A 161 8.84 12.70 -0.76
CA THR A 161 9.66 13.84 -1.20
C THR A 161 8.81 15.09 -1.41
N LEU A 162 7.67 14.95 -2.10
CA LEU A 162 6.75 16.06 -2.31
C LEU A 162 6.22 16.63 -1.00
N SER A 163 5.86 15.77 -0.01
CA SER A 163 5.42 16.27 1.30
C SER A 163 6.53 17.03 2.01
N TYR A 164 7.78 16.57 1.96
CA TYR A 164 8.91 17.26 2.56
C TYR A 164 9.15 18.65 1.95
N THR A 165 9.19 18.76 0.62
CA THR A 165 9.43 20.04 -0.06
C THR A 165 8.26 21.00 0.10
N VAL A 166 7.00 20.52 0.07
CA VAL A 166 5.81 21.33 0.33
C VAL A 166 5.77 21.83 1.78
N ASP A 167 6.09 20.98 2.76
CA ASP A 167 6.06 21.38 4.18
C ASP A 167 7.17 22.39 4.49
N ILE A 168 8.36 22.33 3.85
CA ILE A 168 9.39 23.38 3.93
C ILE A 168 8.88 24.67 3.28
N TYR A 169 8.24 24.58 2.10
CA TYR A 169 7.67 25.76 1.44
C TYR A 169 6.64 26.46 2.31
N ARG A 170 5.77 25.70 2.99
CA ARG A 170 4.78 26.19 3.94
C ARG A 170 5.37 26.67 5.27
N LYS A 171 6.67 26.48 5.49
CA LYS A 171 7.36 26.75 6.75
C LYS A 171 6.83 25.90 7.92
N GLU A 172 6.24 24.72 7.64
CA GLU A 172 5.76 23.77 8.65
C GLU A 172 6.92 22.96 9.26
N ILE A 173 8.00 22.76 8.50
CA ILE A 173 9.22 22.09 8.95
C ILE A 173 10.47 22.87 8.51
N THR A 174 11.57 22.67 9.25
CA THR A 174 12.90 23.14 8.84
C THR A 174 13.63 22.05 8.03
N PRO A 175 14.42 22.42 6.99
CA PRO A 175 15.15 21.43 6.21
C PRO A 175 16.22 20.72 7.05
N LEU A 176 16.42 19.44 6.77
CA LEU A 176 17.45 18.64 7.41
C LEU A 176 18.86 19.19 7.11
N ARG A 177 19.74 19.15 8.10
CA ARG A 177 21.11 19.70 7.98
C ARG A 177 22.06 18.74 7.29
N ARG A 178 21.91 17.42 7.49
CA ARG A 178 22.79 16.39 6.94
C ARG A 178 22.08 15.61 5.86
N TRP A 179 22.74 15.35 4.75
CA TRP A 179 22.21 14.55 3.64
C TRP A 179 21.84 13.13 4.08
N ILE A 180 22.66 12.50 4.92
CA ILE A 180 22.43 11.15 5.42
C ILE A 180 21.12 11.03 6.23
N ASP A 181 20.71 12.09 6.95
CA ASP A 181 19.45 12.08 7.69
C ASP A 181 18.24 12.13 6.75
N TYR A 182 18.37 12.87 5.63
CA TYR A 182 17.35 12.91 4.60
C TYR A 182 17.28 11.59 3.82
N LEU A 183 18.45 11.06 3.44
CA LEU A 183 18.52 9.73 2.81
C LEU A 183 17.89 8.68 3.71
N PHE A 184 18.21 8.67 5.00
CA PHE A 184 17.60 7.76 5.97
C PHE A 184 16.07 7.92 6.03
N TYR A 185 15.55 9.15 6.09
CA TYR A 185 14.11 9.39 6.06
C TYR A 185 13.45 8.80 4.80
N LEU A 186 14.03 9.06 3.64
CA LEU A 186 13.42 8.65 2.37
C LEU A 186 13.58 7.15 2.12
N SER A 187 14.75 6.57 2.45
CA SER A 187 15.09 5.18 2.17
C SER A 187 14.69 4.20 3.27
N PHE A 188 14.16 4.64 4.40
CA PHE A 188 13.87 3.77 5.56
C PHE A 188 13.05 2.56 5.16
N PHE A 189 13.69 1.37 5.14
CA PHE A 189 13.19 0.17 4.49
C PHE A 189 11.77 -0.27 4.94
N PRO A 190 11.32 -0.06 6.21
CA PRO A 190 9.97 -0.46 6.57
C PRO A 190 8.87 0.28 5.79
N GLN A 191 9.10 1.53 5.40
CA GLN A 191 8.11 2.33 4.67
C GLN A 191 8.34 2.38 3.16
N LEU A 192 9.57 2.09 2.68
CA LEU A 192 10.07 2.48 1.37
C LEU A 192 9.28 1.87 0.20
N VAL A 193 8.97 0.59 0.27
CA VAL A 193 8.39 -0.16 -0.86
C VAL A 193 6.87 -0.07 -0.87
N ALA A 194 6.22 -0.35 0.25
CA ALA A 194 4.76 -0.38 0.36
C ALA A 194 4.26 -0.16 1.80
N GLY A 195 5.10 0.39 2.66
CA GLY A 195 4.70 0.78 4.01
C GLY A 195 3.77 2.00 4.03
N PRO A 196 3.34 2.46 5.21
CA PRO A 196 2.60 3.71 5.32
C PRO A 196 3.37 4.89 4.71
N ILE A 197 2.69 5.82 4.04
CA ILE A 197 3.28 7.06 3.54
C ILE A 197 3.56 7.97 4.74
N VAL A 198 4.79 7.88 5.28
CA VAL A 198 5.17 8.61 6.48
C VAL A 198 5.64 10.01 6.12
N ARG A 199 5.10 11.02 6.79
CA ARG A 199 5.43 12.43 6.52
C ARG A 199 6.70 12.84 7.24
N ALA A 200 7.44 13.76 6.62
CA ALA A 200 8.66 14.32 7.19
C ALA A 200 8.45 14.91 8.58
N LYS A 201 7.35 15.64 8.80
CA LYS A 201 7.01 16.25 10.09
C LYS A 201 6.80 15.25 11.22
N ASP A 202 6.36 14.02 10.90
CA ASP A 202 6.11 12.97 11.89
C ASP A 202 7.36 12.11 12.14
N PHE A 203 8.20 11.93 11.11
CA PHE A 203 9.37 11.06 11.17
C PHE A 203 10.66 11.79 11.64
N ILE A 204 10.95 12.97 11.10
CA ILE A 204 12.21 13.70 11.36
C ILE A 204 12.46 13.93 12.86
N PRO A 205 11.47 14.31 13.69
CA PRO A 205 11.69 14.46 15.12
C PRO A 205 12.13 13.18 15.83
N GLN A 206 11.85 12.01 15.25
CA GLN A 206 12.20 10.71 15.84
C GLN A 206 13.65 10.31 15.53
N ILE A 207 14.24 10.83 14.45
CA ILE A 207 15.61 10.48 14.00
C ILE A 207 16.63 10.70 15.12
N TYR A 208 16.52 11.82 15.84
CA TYR A 208 17.48 12.23 16.87
C TYR A 208 17.15 11.74 18.27
N ARG A 209 15.99 11.10 18.45
CA ARG A 209 15.61 10.51 19.74
C ARG A 209 16.37 9.20 19.96
N ARG A 210 16.74 8.92 21.20
CA ARG A 210 17.27 7.61 21.58
C ARG A 210 16.14 6.56 21.47
N PRO A 211 16.32 5.47 20.74
CA PRO A 211 15.33 4.40 20.70
C PRO A 211 15.15 3.84 22.10
N GLN A 212 13.93 3.94 22.62
CA GLN A 212 13.51 3.29 23.83
C GLN A 212 12.26 2.48 23.48
N LEU A 213 12.31 1.19 23.74
CA LEU A 213 11.21 0.28 23.47
C LEU A 213 10.66 -0.19 24.83
N LEU A 214 9.42 0.20 25.11
CA LEU A 214 8.70 -0.27 26.30
C LEU A 214 8.24 -1.73 26.09
N LYS A 215 8.01 -2.49 27.18
CA LYS A 215 7.51 -3.88 27.09
C LYS A 215 6.21 -3.95 26.27
N ALA A 216 5.29 -3.01 26.48
CA ALA A 216 4.03 -2.94 25.74
C ALA A 216 4.24 -2.69 24.23
N GLU A 217 5.19 -1.83 23.86
CA GLU A 217 5.55 -1.54 22.45
C GLU A 217 6.24 -2.73 21.79
N TYR A 218 7.06 -3.47 22.54
CA TYR A 218 7.63 -4.73 22.04
C TYR A 218 6.54 -5.76 21.74
N GLY A 219 5.58 -5.94 22.66
CA GLY A 219 4.44 -6.83 22.45
C GLY A 219 3.56 -6.39 21.26
N GLU A 220 3.34 -5.08 21.11
CA GLU A 220 2.64 -4.51 19.95
C GLU A 220 3.38 -4.80 18.64
N ALA A 221 4.69 -4.56 18.59
CA ALA A 221 5.50 -4.81 17.42
C ALA A 221 5.47 -6.29 17.02
N LEU A 222 5.61 -7.20 17.97
CA LEU A 222 5.57 -8.64 17.72
C LEU A 222 4.18 -9.08 17.23
N THR A 223 3.11 -8.54 17.83
CA THR A 223 1.73 -8.80 17.40
C THR A 223 1.49 -8.34 15.97
N LEU A 224 1.95 -7.15 15.61
CA LEU A 224 1.82 -6.59 14.27
C LEU A 224 2.59 -7.44 13.24
N ILE A 225 3.82 -7.86 13.54
CA ILE A 225 4.61 -8.69 12.63
C ILE A 225 3.94 -10.05 12.41
N ILE A 226 3.52 -10.72 13.48
CA ILE A 226 2.83 -12.03 13.40
C ILE A 226 1.50 -11.89 12.65
N SER A 227 0.68 -10.90 13.00
CA SER A 227 -0.60 -10.63 12.33
C SER A 227 -0.38 -10.32 10.85
N GLY A 228 0.63 -9.51 10.53
CA GLY A 228 0.99 -9.17 9.16
C GLY A 228 1.40 -10.37 8.33
N LEU A 229 2.24 -11.25 8.88
CA LEU A 229 2.64 -12.50 8.24
C LEU A 229 1.43 -13.41 7.97
N VAL A 230 0.55 -13.59 8.96
CA VAL A 230 -0.66 -14.41 8.81
C VAL A 230 -1.58 -13.82 7.74
N LYS A 231 -1.85 -12.52 7.79
CA LYS A 231 -2.68 -11.84 6.78
C LYS A 231 -2.11 -12.00 5.38
N LYS A 232 -0.84 -11.63 5.17
CA LYS A 232 -0.21 -11.62 3.84
C LYS A 232 -0.06 -13.04 3.31
N ALA A 233 0.69 -13.88 3.98
CA ALA A 233 1.20 -15.11 3.41
C ALA A 233 0.29 -16.33 3.65
N ILE A 234 -0.60 -16.32 4.66
CA ILE A 234 -1.54 -17.41 4.90
C ILE A 234 -2.91 -17.11 4.25
N ILE A 235 -3.48 -15.92 4.50
CA ILE A 235 -4.82 -15.60 4.04
C ILE A 235 -4.80 -15.02 2.64
N GLY A 236 -4.06 -13.92 2.43
CA GLY A 236 -4.07 -13.17 1.18
C GLY A 236 -3.54 -13.98 0.00
N ASP A 237 -2.33 -14.51 0.12
CA ASP A 237 -1.68 -15.24 -0.97
C ASP A 237 -2.42 -16.54 -1.32
N PHE A 238 -2.92 -17.28 -0.31
CA PHE A 238 -3.65 -18.51 -0.56
C PHE A 238 -4.98 -18.26 -1.28
N ILE A 239 -5.76 -17.27 -0.84
CA ILE A 239 -7.03 -16.90 -1.50
C ILE A 239 -6.74 -16.39 -2.92
N GLY A 240 -5.69 -15.58 -3.09
CA GLY A 240 -5.25 -15.09 -4.39
C GLY A 240 -5.00 -16.22 -5.37
N ALA A 241 -4.02 -17.06 -5.07
CA ALA A 241 -3.56 -18.13 -5.97
C ALA A 241 -4.62 -19.21 -6.24
N ASN A 242 -5.45 -19.54 -5.27
CA ASN A 242 -6.38 -20.69 -5.38
C ASN A 242 -7.84 -20.33 -5.75
N LEU A 243 -8.16 -19.04 -5.88
CA LEU A 243 -9.50 -18.59 -6.29
C LEU A 243 -9.45 -17.40 -7.23
N VAL A 244 -8.87 -16.29 -6.77
CA VAL A 244 -9.01 -15.00 -7.44
C VAL A 244 -8.28 -14.99 -8.78
N ASP A 245 -7.02 -15.41 -8.79
CA ASP A 245 -6.19 -15.36 -9.99
C ASP A 245 -6.72 -16.31 -11.07
N LEU A 246 -7.22 -17.48 -10.66
CA LEU A 246 -7.83 -18.46 -11.58
C LEU A 246 -9.07 -17.89 -12.27
N ILE A 247 -9.98 -17.27 -11.51
CA ILE A 247 -11.27 -16.81 -12.02
C ILE A 247 -11.10 -15.50 -12.81
N PHE A 248 -10.28 -14.56 -12.33
CA PHE A 248 -10.02 -13.31 -13.05
C PHE A 248 -9.20 -13.49 -14.32
N ALA A 249 -8.40 -14.57 -14.46
CA ALA A 249 -7.71 -14.88 -15.70
C ALA A 249 -8.68 -15.23 -16.83
N GLU A 250 -9.73 -16.01 -16.54
CA GLU A 250 -10.69 -16.49 -17.55
C GLU A 250 -12.13 -16.51 -16.97
N PRO A 251 -12.75 -15.32 -16.73
CA PRO A 251 -14.04 -15.23 -16.04
C PRO A 251 -15.18 -16.04 -16.69
N THR A 252 -15.15 -16.15 -18.02
CA THR A 252 -16.20 -16.84 -18.81
C THR A 252 -16.19 -18.35 -18.66
N ARG A 253 -15.14 -18.94 -18.09
CA ARG A 253 -15.07 -20.38 -17.78
C ARG A 253 -15.80 -20.74 -16.48
N PHE A 254 -16.14 -19.74 -15.68
CA PHE A 254 -16.72 -19.90 -14.35
C PHE A 254 -18.12 -19.32 -14.31
N THR A 255 -18.96 -19.88 -13.48
CA THR A 255 -20.32 -19.39 -13.27
C THR A 255 -20.34 -18.04 -12.57
N GLY A 256 -21.47 -17.34 -12.61
CA GLY A 256 -21.61 -16.04 -11.93
C GLY A 256 -21.43 -16.12 -10.43
N ILE A 257 -21.80 -17.24 -9.80
CA ILE A 257 -21.60 -17.43 -8.36
C ILE A 257 -20.12 -17.55 -8.01
N GLU A 258 -19.32 -18.27 -8.82
CA GLU A 258 -17.89 -18.38 -8.65
C GLU A 258 -17.21 -17.03 -8.87
N ASN A 259 -17.60 -16.27 -9.90
CA ASN A 259 -17.14 -14.91 -10.14
C ASN A 259 -17.47 -13.97 -8.96
N LEU A 260 -18.67 -14.05 -8.39
CA LEU A 260 -19.04 -13.25 -7.21
C LEU A 260 -18.16 -13.57 -5.99
N PHE A 261 -17.91 -14.86 -5.73
CA PHE A 261 -17.03 -15.26 -4.63
C PHE A 261 -15.56 -14.89 -4.91
N ALA A 262 -15.12 -14.85 -6.16
CA ALA A 262 -13.80 -14.32 -6.53
C ALA A 262 -13.68 -12.81 -6.22
N VAL A 263 -14.74 -12.03 -6.43
CA VAL A 263 -14.78 -10.60 -6.05
C VAL A 263 -14.68 -10.44 -4.52
N TYR A 264 -15.42 -11.26 -3.75
CA TYR A 264 -15.30 -11.24 -2.27
C TYR A 264 -13.92 -11.76 -1.82
N GLY A 265 -13.38 -12.76 -2.51
CA GLY A 265 -12.02 -13.25 -2.31
C GLY A 265 -10.98 -12.15 -2.52
N TYR A 266 -11.13 -11.38 -3.62
CA TYR A 266 -10.24 -10.27 -3.91
C TYR A 266 -10.33 -9.14 -2.88
N ALA A 267 -11.53 -8.81 -2.41
CA ALA A 267 -11.68 -7.83 -1.33
C ALA A 267 -10.89 -8.25 -0.08
N MET A 268 -10.90 -9.53 0.29
CA MET A 268 -10.11 -10.05 1.40
C MET A 268 -8.61 -10.14 1.07
N GLN A 269 -8.26 -10.58 -0.15
CA GLN A 269 -6.88 -10.67 -0.62
C GLN A 269 -6.19 -9.31 -0.57
N ILE A 270 -6.74 -8.27 -1.21
CA ILE A 270 -6.12 -6.94 -1.23
C ILE A 270 -6.03 -6.30 0.16
N TYR A 271 -7.03 -6.55 1.02
CA TYR A 271 -6.97 -6.12 2.41
C TYR A 271 -5.85 -6.83 3.17
N CYS A 272 -5.77 -8.15 3.09
CA CYS A 272 -4.78 -8.95 3.81
C CYS A 272 -3.37 -8.71 3.29
N ASP A 273 -3.19 -8.59 1.98
CA ASP A 273 -1.91 -8.27 1.34
C ASP A 273 -1.39 -6.92 1.84
N PHE A 274 -2.19 -5.87 1.72
CA PHE A 274 -1.72 -4.53 2.02
C PHE A 274 -1.74 -4.19 3.52
N SER A 275 -2.78 -4.59 4.27
CA SER A 275 -2.76 -4.39 5.73
C SER A 275 -1.70 -5.26 6.39
N GLY A 276 -1.47 -6.49 5.89
CA GLY A 276 -0.42 -7.36 6.39
C GLY A 276 0.98 -6.78 6.18
N TYR A 277 1.26 -6.26 4.99
CA TYR A 277 2.51 -5.55 4.72
C TYR A 277 2.67 -4.31 5.61
N SER A 278 1.61 -3.50 5.74
CA SER A 278 1.62 -2.31 6.61
C SER A 278 1.84 -2.67 8.08
N ASP A 279 1.22 -3.73 8.59
CA ASP A 279 1.41 -4.19 9.97
C ASP A 279 2.85 -4.64 10.21
N MET A 280 3.43 -5.42 9.30
CA MET A 280 4.85 -5.80 9.38
C MET A 280 5.76 -4.57 9.36
N ALA A 281 5.50 -3.62 8.46
CA ALA A 281 6.26 -2.38 8.36
C ALA A 281 6.22 -1.56 9.65
N ILE A 282 5.03 -1.38 10.23
CA ILE A 282 4.82 -0.66 11.50
C ILE A 282 5.52 -1.40 12.65
N GLY A 283 5.35 -2.73 12.73
CA GLY A 283 5.96 -3.56 13.76
C GLY A 283 7.49 -3.53 13.71
N ILE A 284 8.08 -3.66 12.52
CA ILE A 284 9.55 -3.58 12.33
C ILE A 284 10.06 -2.17 12.67
N ALA A 285 9.38 -1.11 12.20
CA ALA A 285 9.74 0.25 12.55
C ALA A 285 9.69 0.48 14.06
N LEU A 286 8.68 -0.05 14.75
CA LEU A 286 8.53 0.05 16.19
C LEU A 286 9.67 -0.67 16.94
N LEU A 287 10.10 -1.87 16.48
CA LEU A 287 11.28 -2.56 17.03
C LEU A 287 12.56 -1.72 16.89
N LEU A 288 12.65 -0.91 15.84
CA LEU A 288 13.76 0.02 15.63
C LEU A 288 13.57 1.36 16.39
N GLY A 289 12.49 1.50 17.16
CA GLY A 289 12.17 2.70 17.94
C GLY A 289 11.52 3.83 17.16
N PHE A 290 10.97 3.54 15.97
CA PHE A 290 10.23 4.51 15.14
C PHE A 290 8.74 4.17 15.15
N ARG A 291 7.90 5.15 15.42
CA ARG A 291 6.45 4.98 15.51
C ARG A 291 5.78 5.52 14.25
N PHE A 292 5.00 4.66 13.62
CA PHE A 292 4.17 4.99 12.48
C PHE A 292 2.69 4.97 12.87
N ASN A 293 1.88 5.75 12.18
CA ASN A 293 0.44 5.68 12.31
C ASN A 293 -0.09 4.42 11.60
N ILE A 294 -1.21 3.88 12.12
CA ILE A 294 -1.92 2.77 11.46
C ILE A 294 -2.36 3.17 10.06
N ASN A 295 -2.37 2.21 9.16
CA ASN A 295 -2.75 2.42 7.77
C ASN A 295 -4.13 1.84 7.44
N PHE A 296 -4.59 0.87 8.23
CA PHE A 296 -5.91 0.24 8.12
C PHE A 296 -6.57 0.11 9.48
N ASP A 297 -7.89 0.34 9.53
CA ASP A 297 -8.72 0.19 10.73
C ASP A 297 -10.03 -0.52 10.37
N SER A 298 -9.96 -1.82 10.14
CA SER A 298 -11.10 -2.69 9.79
C SER A 298 -12.09 -2.04 8.78
N PRO A 299 -11.63 -1.70 7.56
CA PRO A 299 -12.36 -0.83 6.63
C PRO A 299 -13.70 -1.38 6.16
N TYR A 300 -13.89 -2.70 6.09
CA TYR A 300 -15.18 -3.29 5.68
C TYR A 300 -16.27 -3.24 6.77
N GLN A 301 -15.94 -2.75 7.98
CA GLN A 301 -16.92 -2.42 9.01
C GLN A 301 -17.56 -1.04 8.80
N SER A 302 -17.21 -0.32 7.74
CA SER A 302 -17.66 1.05 7.49
C SER A 302 -19.13 1.10 7.09
N GLY A 303 -19.90 1.94 7.78
CA GLY A 303 -21.32 2.16 7.48
C GLY A 303 -21.58 3.10 6.31
N ASN A 304 -20.54 3.70 5.70
CA ASN A 304 -20.63 4.57 4.53
C ASN A 304 -19.26 4.77 3.88
N ILE A 305 -19.25 5.26 2.63
CA ILE A 305 -18.03 5.42 1.85
C ILE A 305 -17.05 6.45 2.44
N THR A 306 -17.52 7.46 3.16
CA THR A 306 -16.66 8.42 3.84
C THR A 306 -15.93 7.78 5.01
N GLU A 307 -16.61 6.93 5.77
CA GLU A 307 -16.00 6.15 6.85
C GLU A 307 -15.00 5.15 6.28
N PHE A 308 -15.31 4.49 5.15
CA PHE A 308 -14.40 3.58 4.46
C PHE A 308 -13.04 4.26 4.17
N TRP A 309 -13.01 5.44 3.56
CA TRP A 309 -11.79 6.17 3.26
C TRP A 309 -11.05 6.75 4.48
N ARG A 310 -11.68 6.76 5.65
CA ARG A 310 -11.02 7.07 6.94
C ARG A 310 -10.34 5.85 7.55
N ARG A 311 -10.69 4.63 7.09
CA ARG A 311 -10.23 3.35 7.62
C ARG A 311 -9.35 2.58 6.63
N TRP A 312 -9.47 2.88 5.35
CA TRP A 312 -8.70 2.29 4.25
C TRP A 312 -7.55 3.19 3.86
N HIS A 313 -6.32 2.64 3.82
CA HIS A 313 -5.09 3.33 3.37
C HIS A 313 -4.99 4.76 3.92
N ILE A 314 -5.04 4.88 5.25
CA ILE A 314 -5.18 6.14 5.99
C ILE A 314 -4.07 7.12 5.63
N SER A 315 -2.84 6.62 5.44
CA SER A 315 -1.69 7.45 5.08
C SER A 315 -1.89 8.12 3.70
N LEU A 316 -2.36 7.38 2.68
CA LEU A 316 -2.69 7.93 1.37
C LEU A 316 -3.88 8.90 1.43
N SER A 317 -4.96 8.49 2.07
CA SER A 317 -6.18 9.30 2.19
C SER A 317 -5.91 10.65 2.85
N SER A 318 -5.08 10.64 3.91
CA SER A 318 -4.65 11.87 4.58
C SER A 318 -3.68 12.70 3.73
N TRP A 319 -2.79 12.04 2.97
CA TRP A 319 -1.89 12.74 2.04
C TRP A 319 -2.69 13.45 0.92
N LEU A 320 -3.60 12.74 0.26
CA LEU A 320 -4.46 13.31 -0.78
C LEU A 320 -5.32 14.47 -0.25
N ARG A 321 -5.82 14.36 0.98
CA ARG A 321 -6.54 15.47 1.62
C ARG A 321 -5.66 16.70 1.78
N ASP A 322 -4.44 16.57 2.32
CA ASP A 322 -3.63 17.71 2.77
C ASP A 322 -2.81 18.33 1.64
N TYR A 323 -2.40 17.55 0.64
CA TYR A 323 -1.55 18.01 -0.45
C TYR A 323 -2.29 18.16 -1.79
N LEU A 324 -3.53 17.66 -1.91
CA LEU A 324 -4.33 17.78 -3.12
C LEU A 324 -5.70 18.44 -2.86
N TYR A 325 -6.55 17.85 -2.02
CA TYR A 325 -7.91 18.34 -1.79
C TYR A 325 -7.95 19.75 -1.19
N ILE A 326 -7.19 20.00 -0.12
CA ILE A 326 -7.13 21.31 0.53
C ILE A 326 -6.56 22.39 -0.40
N PRO A 327 -5.43 22.18 -1.12
CA PRO A 327 -4.93 23.14 -2.10
C PRO A 327 -5.90 23.45 -3.27
N LEU A 328 -6.71 22.49 -3.71
CA LEU A 328 -7.77 22.72 -4.72
C LEU A 328 -8.91 23.62 -4.21
N GLY A 329 -8.91 23.95 -2.92
CA GLY A 329 -9.91 24.77 -2.24
C GLY A 329 -10.73 24.02 -1.20
N GLY A 330 -10.61 22.69 -1.12
CA GLY A 330 -11.32 21.86 -0.15
C GLY A 330 -12.84 22.10 -0.20
N ASN A 331 -13.42 22.39 0.96
CA ASN A 331 -14.85 22.72 1.14
C ASN A 331 -15.13 24.23 1.32
N ARG A 332 -14.12 25.09 1.05
CA ARG A 332 -14.22 26.54 1.33
C ARG A 332 -14.83 27.36 0.20
N LYS A 333 -14.94 26.81 -1.02
CA LYS A 333 -15.36 27.52 -2.25
C LYS A 333 -16.78 27.11 -2.71
N GLY A 334 -17.68 26.82 -1.78
CA GLY A 334 -19.05 26.41 -2.07
C GLY A 334 -19.25 24.92 -2.33
N GLN A 335 -20.50 24.50 -2.42
CA GLN A 335 -20.88 23.07 -2.46
C GLN A 335 -20.46 22.39 -3.78
N ILE A 336 -20.77 22.98 -4.93
CA ILE A 336 -20.43 22.42 -6.25
C ILE A 336 -18.92 22.22 -6.37
N ARG A 337 -18.12 23.23 -5.98
CA ARG A 337 -16.67 23.13 -5.99
C ARG A 337 -16.16 22.03 -5.06
N THR A 338 -16.82 21.80 -3.94
CA THR A 338 -16.48 20.70 -3.01
C THR A 338 -16.68 19.33 -3.66
N TYR A 339 -17.79 19.11 -4.39
CA TYR A 339 -18.03 17.85 -5.10
C TYR A 339 -17.01 17.63 -6.20
N ILE A 340 -16.69 18.66 -6.98
CA ILE A 340 -15.64 18.61 -8.00
C ILE A 340 -14.29 18.27 -7.36
N ASN A 341 -13.92 18.93 -6.26
CA ASN A 341 -12.66 18.66 -5.58
C ASN A 341 -12.57 17.22 -5.03
N LEU A 342 -13.67 16.68 -4.47
CA LEU A 342 -13.74 15.28 -4.04
C LEU A 342 -13.56 14.33 -5.22
N PHE A 343 -14.30 14.56 -6.31
CA PHE A 343 -14.22 13.75 -7.52
C PHE A 343 -12.82 13.78 -8.11
N LEU A 344 -12.22 14.95 -8.32
CA LEU A 344 -10.87 15.10 -8.86
C LEU A 344 -9.81 14.45 -7.96
N THR A 345 -9.96 14.55 -6.64
CA THR A 345 -9.02 13.94 -5.69
C THR A 345 -9.03 12.42 -5.83
N MET A 346 -10.22 11.82 -5.94
CA MET A 346 -10.35 10.37 -6.11
C MET A 346 -9.94 9.90 -7.51
N LEU A 347 -10.25 10.68 -8.55
CA LEU A 347 -9.85 10.40 -9.92
C LEU A 347 -8.32 10.35 -10.06
N LEU A 348 -7.61 11.36 -9.50
CA LEU A 348 -6.15 11.40 -9.48
C LEU A 348 -5.56 10.32 -8.56
N GLY A 349 -6.24 10.00 -7.45
CA GLY A 349 -5.89 8.86 -6.60
C GLY A 349 -6.00 7.52 -7.35
N GLY A 350 -7.03 7.34 -8.17
CA GLY A 350 -7.17 6.19 -9.06
C GLY A 350 -6.04 6.10 -10.07
N LEU A 351 -5.77 7.19 -10.77
CA LEU A 351 -4.64 7.26 -11.73
C LEU A 351 -3.30 6.96 -11.05
N TRP A 352 -3.10 7.40 -9.80
CA TRP A 352 -1.89 7.11 -9.04
C TRP A 352 -1.67 5.59 -8.83
N HIS A 353 -2.74 4.80 -8.68
CA HIS A 353 -2.63 3.35 -8.54
C HIS A 353 -2.11 2.68 -9.80
N GLY A 354 -2.52 3.09 -11.01
CA GLY A 354 -2.07 2.45 -12.23
C GLY A 354 -2.34 3.25 -13.49
N ALA A 355 -1.51 3.03 -14.50
CA ALA A 355 -1.57 3.67 -15.80
C ALA A 355 -2.56 2.96 -16.74
N ALA A 356 -3.84 2.87 -16.34
CA ALA A 356 -4.91 2.28 -17.14
C ALA A 356 -6.27 2.92 -16.86
N LEU A 357 -7.16 2.92 -17.86
CA LEU A 357 -8.50 3.51 -17.73
C LEU A 357 -9.33 2.86 -16.61
N ARG A 358 -9.11 1.59 -16.31
CA ARG A 358 -9.78 0.87 -15.22
C ARG A 358 -9.53 1.49 -13.84
N PHE A 359 -8.32 2.01 -13.60
CA PHE A 359 -8.00 2.73 -12.36
C PHE A 359 -8.61 4.12 -12.31
N VAL A 360 -8.70 4.80 -13.47
CA VAL A 360 -9.42 6.08 -13.59
C VAL A 360 -10.89 5.87 -13.28
N LEU A 361 -11.51 4.81 -13.81
CA LEU A 361 -12.91 4.46 -13.55
C LEU A 361 -13.12 4.08 -12.06
N TRP A 362 -12.21 3.29 -11.47
CA TRP A 362 -12.23 3.00 -10.04
C TRP A 362 -12.23 4.29 -9.20
N GLY A 363 -11.34 5.22 -9.51
CA GLY A 363 -11.28 6.52 -8.85
C GLY A 363 -12.56 7.34 -9.05
N ALA A 364 -13.14 7.33 -10.26
CA ALA A 364 -14.39 8.01 -10.58
C ALA A 364 -15.57 7.45 -9.76
N ILE A 365 -15.70 6.12 -9.65
CA ILE A 365 -16.73 5.46 -8.84
C ILE A 365 -16.66 5.95 -7.38
N HIS A 366 -15.47 5.92 -6.78
CA HIS A 366 -15.27 6.39 -5.41
C HIS A 366 -15.51 7.89 -5.26
N GLY A 367 -15.09 8.71 -6.25
CA GLY A 367 -15.31 10.16 -6.26
C GLY A 367 -16.79 10.53 -6.32
N VAL A 368 -17.55 9.87 -7.20
CA VAL A 368 -19.01 10.01 -7.30
C VAL A 368 -19.69 9.57 -6.01
N ALA A 369 -19.32 8.40 -5.47
CA ALA A 369 -19.89 7.88 -4.23
C ALA A 369 -19.66 8.82 -3.03
N LEU A 370 -18.48 9.42 -2.90
CA LEU A 370 -18.19 10.43 -1.87
C LEU A 370 -19.02 11.71 -2.05
N ALA A 371 -19.16 12.18 -3.29
CA ALA A 371 -19.97 13.36 -3.61
C ALA A 371 -21.45 13.11 -3.29
N LEU A 372 -21.99 11.95 -3.71
CA LEU A 372 -23.38 11.55 -3.42
C LEU A 372 -23.62 11.37 -1.93
N HIS A 373 -22.70 10.71 -1.21
CA HIS A 373 -22.83 10.59 0.25
C HIS A 373 -22.82 11.95 0.94
N LYS A 374 -21.98 12.89 0.50
CA LYS A 374 -21.97 14.24 1.04
C LYS A 374 -23.27 14.98 0.74
N LEU A 375 -23.80 14.87 -0.48
CA LEU A 375 -25.09 15.44 -0.86
C LEU A 375 -26.22 14.86 0.00
N TYR A 376 -26.26 13.53 0.16
CA TYR A 376 -27.20 12.85 1.04
C TYR A 376 -27.18 13.41 2.45
N MET A 377 -25.99 13.55 3.05
CA MET A 377 -25.84 14.11 4.40
C MET A 377 -26.33 15.54 4.50
N GLN A 378 -26.12 16.37 3.48
CA GLN A 378 -26.60 17.76 3.45
C GLN A 378 -28.13 17.86 3.34
N ILE A 379 -28.74 16.99 2.53
CA ILE A 379 -30.20 16.90 2.41
C ILE A 379 -30.81 16.52 3.78
N PHE A 380 -30.24 15.50 4.45
CA PHE A 380 -30.72 15.08 5.75
C PHE A 380 -30.51 16.13 6.86
N ASP A 381 -29.40 16.87 6.80
CA ASP A 381 -29.18 18.01 7.70
C ASP A 381 -30.19 19.15 7.45
N HIS A 382 -30.49 19.45 6.18
CA HIS A 382 -31.44 20.51 5.82
C HIS A 382 -32.87 20.23 6.31
N PHE A 383 -33.31 18.97 6.22
CA PHE A 383 -34.64 18.55 6.70
C PHE A 383 -34.67 18.17 8.19
N GLY A 384 -33.55 18.28 8.91
CA GLY A 384 -33.47 17.90 10.32
C GLY A 384 -33.61 16.38 10.57
N TRP A 385 -33.48 15.56 9.54
CA TRP A 385 -33.64 14.10 9.63
C TRP A 385 -32.36 13.40 10.12
N ARG A 386 -31.26 14.12 10.16
CA ARG A 386 -29.99 13.56 10.62
C ARG A 386 -30.02 13.23 12.10
N ARG A 387 -29.83 11.96 12.41
CA ARG A 387 -29.60 11.50 13.79
C ARG A 387 -28.12 11.66 14.16
N ARG A 388 -27.85 11.95 15.43
CA ARG A 388 -26.48 11.98 15.96
C ARG A 388 -25.80 10.61 15.83
N GLU A 389 -26.58 9.53 16.09
CA GLU A 389 -26.13 8.15 15.93
C GLU A 389 -27.15 7.39 15.05
N PRO A 390 -26.69 6.65 14.02
CA PRO A 390 -27.57 5.81 13.21
C PRO A 390 -28.13 4.68 14.06
N LEU A 391 -29.35 4.23 13.75
CA LEU A 391 -29.92 3.01 14.34
C LEU A 391 -29.07 1.80 13.92
N ARG A 392 -29.05 0.75 14.75
CA ARG A 392 -28.27 -0.47 14.47
C ARG A 392 -28.54 -1.05 13.07
N TRP A 393 -29.82 -1.13 12.67
CA TRP A 393 -30.18 -1.62 11.34
C TRP A 393 -29.71 -0.70 10.21
N GLN A 394 -29.74 0.64 10.40
CA GLN A 394 -29.22 1.62 9.42
C GLN A 394 -27.71 1.46 9.24
N ARG A 395 -27.00 1.25 10.34
CA ARG A 395 -25.56 0.98 10.29
C ARG A 395 -25.28 -0.33 9.56
N PHE A 396 -26.01 -1.39 9.85
CA PHE A 396 -25.86 -2.67 9.18
C PHE A 396 -26.19 -2.60 7.68
N ALA A 397 -27.29 -1.95 7.29
CA ALA A 397 -27.62 -1.71 5.89
C ALA A 397 -26.54 -0.86 5.19
N GLY A 398 -26.04 0.19 5.87
CA GLY A 398 -24.93 1.00 5.37
C GLY A 398 -23.65 0.21 5.17
N GLN A 399 -23.32 -0.74 6.07
CA GLN A 399 -22.17 -1.64 5.92
C GLN A 399 -22.32 -2.54 4.69
N ILE A 400 -23.49 -3.14 4.48
CA ILE A 400 -23.76 -3.98 3.29
C ILE A 400 -23.63 -3.16 2.02
N ILE A 401 -24.26 -1.99 1.94
CA ILE A 401 -24.22 -1.13 0.74
C ILE A 401 -22.77 -0.68 0.46
N THR A 402 -22.04 -0.24 1.49
CA THR A 402 -20.67 0.24 1.34
C THR A 402 -19.74 -0.88 0.92
N PHE A 403 -19.86 -2.07 1.52
CA PHE A 403 -19.07 -3.24 1.17
C PHE A 403 -19.27 -3.64 -0.30
N HIS A 404 -20.52 -3.75 -0.75
CA HIS A 404 -20.81 -4.12 -2.15
C HIS A 404 -20.40 -3.05 -3.16
N LEU A 405 -20.56 -1.76 -2.82
CA LEU A 405 -20.03 -0.67 -3.65
C LEU A 405 -18.51 -0.77 -3.81
N VAL A 406 -17.80 -1.04 -2.72
CA VAL A 406 -16.35 -1.22 -2.74
C VAL A 406 -15.95 -2.48 -3.50
N CYS A 407 -16.66 -3.60 -3.30
CA CYS A 407 -16.46 -4.83 -4.07
C CYS A 407 -16.68 -4.62 -5.57
N PHE A 408 -17.72 -3.89 -5.95
CA PHE A 408 -17.95 -3.52 -7.36
C PHE A 408 -16.78 -2.70 -7.92
N ALA A 409 -16.27 -1.73 -7.18
CA ALA A 409 -15.11 -0.95 -7.59
C ALA A 409 -13.83 -1.83 -7.68
N TRP A 410 -13.68 -2.81 -6.78
CA TRP A 410 -12.55 -3.75 -6.81
C TRP A 410 -12.50 -4.61 -8.07
N ILE A 411 -13.62 -4.86 -8.78
CA ILE A 411 -13.61 -5.57 -10.07
C ILE A 411 -12.70 -4.85 -11.07
N PHE A 412 -12.85 -3.53 -11.19
CA PHE A 412 -12.03 -2.72 -12.10
C PHE A 412 -10.57 -2.60 -11.63
N PHE A 413 -10.35 -2.68 -10.34
CA PHE A 413 -8.99 -2.63 -9.79
C PHE A 413 -8.22 -3.92 -10.06
N ARG A 414 -8.88 -5.10 -9.92
CA ARG A 414 -8.23 -6.41 -10.11
C ARG A 414 -8.11 -6.83 -11.55
N ALA A 415 -9.13 -6.60 -12.35
CA ALA A 415 -9.16 -7.05 -13.73
C ALA A 415 -7.95 -6.53 -14.52
N ASP A 416 -7.38 -7.33 -15.40
CA ASP A 416 -6.22 -6.94 -16.20
C ASP A 416 -6.60 -6.01 -17.36
N SER A 417 -7.87 -6.08 -17.82
CA SER A 417 -8.43 -5.21 -18.86
C SER A 417 -9.87 -4.80 -18.55
N MET A 418 -10.41 -3.83 -19.30
CA MET A 418 -11.83 -3.45 -19.22
C MET A 418 -12.73 -4.60 -19.68
N GLU A 419 -12.30 -5.37 -20.67
CA GLU A 419 -12.99 -6.55 -21.19
C GLU A 419 -13.16 -7.60 -20.09
N THR A 420 -12.09 -7.90 -19.34
CA THR A 420 -12.12 -8.81 -18.18
C THR A 420 -13.10 -8.30 -17.11
N ALA A 421 -13.05 -7.01 -16.79
CA ALA A 421 -13.96 -6.42 -15.81
C ALA A 421 -15.44 -6.57 -16.25
N CYS A 422 -15.73 -6.29 -17.51
CA CYS A 422 -17.05 -6.47 -18.08
C CYS A 422 -17.47 -7.95 -18.09
N ALA A 423 -16.57 -8.88 -18.40
CA ALA A 423 -16.84 -10.31 -18.40
C ALA A 423 -17.24 -10.80 -16.99
N VAL A 424 -16.51 -10.40 -15.94
CA VAL A 424 -16.87 -10.70 -14.54
C VAL A 424 -18.27 -10.20 -14.20
N ILE A 425 -18.61 -8.96 -14.57
CA ILE A 425 -19.93 -8.36 -14.31
C ILE A 425 -21.02 -9.11 -15.07
N THR A 426 -20.77 -9.44 -16.35
CA THR A 426 -21.72 -10.19 -17.18
C THR A 426 -21.97 -11.59 -16.63
N GLN A 427 -20.91 -12.32 -16.21
CA GLN A 427 -21.06 -13.62 -15.57
C GLN A 427 -21.92 -13.55 -14.30
N ILE A 428 -21.66 -12.59 -13.43
CA ILE A 428 -22.44 -12.40 -12.19
C ILE A 428 -23.91 -12.10 -12.51
N LYS A 429 -24.18 -11.27 -13.54
CA LYS A 429 -25.52 -10.80 -13.87
C LYS A 429 -26.34 -11.84 -14.65
N ASP A 430 -25.74 -12.39 -15.72
CA ASP A 430 -26.46 -13.12 -16.76
C ASP A 430 -26.27 -14.65 -16.66
N HIS A 431 -25.21 -15.12 -15.99
CA HIS A 431 -24.86 -16.53 -15.86
C HIS A 431 -24.72 -16.97 -14.38
N PHE A 432 -25.53 -16.37 -13.50
CA PHE A 432 -25.57 -16.72 -12.08
C PHE A 432 -26.28 -18.08 -11.90
N THR A 433 -25.52 -19.15 -11.76
CA THR A 433 -26.01 -20.53 -11.69
C THR A 433 -25.93 -21.03 -10.25
N PRO A 434 -26.96 -20.81 -9.41
CA PRO A 434 -26.92 -21.16 -7.99
C PRO A 434 -26.91 -22.69 -7.75
N GLU A 435 -27.26 -23.49 -8.72
CA GLU A 435 -27.30 -24.96 -8.65
C GLU A 435 -25.89 -25.55 -8.42
N VAL A 436 -24.84 -24.88 -8.87
CA VAL A 436 -23.45 -25.32 -8.68
C VAL A 436 -22.89 -24.95 -7.32
N PHE A 437 -23.61 -24.19 -6.48
CA PHE A 437 -23.09 -23.67 -5.21
C PHE A 437 -22.53 -24.76 -4.31
N LEU A 438 -23.20 -25.88 -4.17
CA LEU A 438 -22.75 -26.98 -3.34
C LEU A 438 -21.45 -27.60 -3.88
N GLN A 439 -21.33 -27.76 -5.20
CA GLN A 439 -20.13 -28.26 -5.85
C GLN A 439 -18.96 -27.27 -5.67
N PHE A 440 -19.24 -25.98 -5.82
CA PHE A 440 -18.28 -24.92 -5.56
C PHE A 440 -17.77 -24.96 -4.11
N VAL A 441 -18.67 -25.09 -3.12
CA VAL A 441 -18.28 -25.18 -1.70
C VAL A 441 -17.39 -26.39 -1.43
N VAL A 442 -17.68 -27.55 -2.03
CA VAL A 442 -16.86 -28.77 -1.87
C VAL A 442 -15.52 -28.60 -2.56
N GLY A 443 -15.48 -28.06 -3.79
CA GLY A 443 -14.27 -27.87 -4.56
C GLY A 443 -13.30 -26.85 -3.94
N TYR A 444 -13.82 -25.74 -3.42
CA TYR A 444 -13.05 -24.63 -2.86
C TYR A 444 -13.06 -24.56 -1.33
N LYS A 445 -13.39 -25.67 -0.64
CA LYS A 445 -13.58 -25.71 0.83
C LYS A 445 -12.47 -25.05 1.65
N ASN A 446 -11.22 -25.26 1.29
CA ASN A 446 -10.07 -24.71 2.01
C ASN A 446 -9.96 -23.18 1.83
N VAL A 447 -10.19 -22.69 0.61
CA VAL A 447 -10.22 -21.26 0.30
C VAL A 447 -11.37 -20.58 1.03
N LEU A 448 -12.57 -21.18 0.96
CA LEU A 448 -13.77 -20.65 1.61
C LEU A 448 -13.63 -20.64 3.13
N LEU A 449 -12.97 -21.65 3.72
CA LEU A 449 -12.65 -21.66 5.15
C LEU A 449 -11.74 -20.51 5.52
N LEU A 450 -10.65 -20.28 4.76
CA LEU A 450 -9.74 -19.15 5.01
C LEU A 450 -10.42 -17.80 4.75
N LEU A 451 -11.28 -17.71 3.75
CA LEU A 451 -12.07 -16.52 3.48
C LEU A 451 -13.00 -16.21 4.67
N LEU A 452 -13.69 -17.21 5.19
CA LEU A 452 -14.53 -17.08 6.38
C LEU A 452 -13.71 -16.64 7.61
N ILE A 453 -12.56 -17.28 7.86
CA ILE A 453 -11.65 -16.90 8.95
C ILE A 453 -11.18 -15.45 8.78
N GLY A 454 -10.79 -15.06 7.56
CA GLY A 454 -10.35 -13.69 7.27
C GLY A 454 -11.44 -12.66 7.59
N TYR A 455 -12.68 -12.91 7.17
CA TYR A 455 -13.80 -12.02 7.51
C TYR A 455 -14.14 -12.04 9.00
N LEU A 456 -14.13 -13.18 9.67
CA LEU A 456 -14.36 -13.25 11.12
C LEU A 456 -13.30 -12.45 11.88
N LEU A 457 -12.03 -12.58 11.52
CA LEU A 457 -10.93 -11.78 12.11
C LEU A 457 -11.10 -10.30 11.80
N HIS A 458 -11.54 -9.94 10.58
CA HIS A 458 -11.77 -8.54 10.20
C HIS A 458 -12.88 -7.87 11.03
N PHE A 459 -13.87 -8.63 11.48
CA PHE A 459 -14.98 -8.15 12.31
C PHE A 459 -14.74 -8.28 13.82
N THR A 460 -13.52 -8.64 14.24
CA THR A 460 -13.16 -8.63 15.67
C THR A 460 -13.25 -7.22 16.25
N SER A 461 -13.60 -7.12 17.52
CA SER A 461 -13.67 -5.85 18.20
C SER A 461 -12.27 -5.39 18.64
N HIS A 462 -12.05 -4.08 18.68
CA HIS A 462 -10.80 -3.49 19.19
C HIS A 462 -10.41 -4.00 20.60
N LYS A 463 -11.40 -4.31 21.44
CA LYS A 463 -11.17 -4.92 22.75
C LYS A 463 -10.55 -6.31 22.66
N GLN A 464 -10.96 -7.12 21.67
CA GLN A 464 -10.39 -8.45 21.45
C GLN A 464 -8.96 -8.36 20.93
N GLU A 465 -8.70 -7.43 20.01
CA GLU A 465 -7.34 -7.16 19.52
C GLU A 465 -6.39 -6.73 20.65
N LEU A 466 -6.85 -5.81 21.52
CA LEU A 466 -6.07 -5.38 22.68
C LEU A 466 -5.75 -6.54 23.63
N ARG A 467 -6.73 -7.40 23.92
CA ARG A 467 -6.51 -8.60 24.76
C ARG A 467 -5.51 -9.57 24.15
N PHE A 468 -5.58 -9.76 22.84
CA PHE A 468 -4.62 -10.62 22.12
C PHE A 468 -3.20 -10.05 22.18
N ARG A 469 -3.04 -8.74 22.01
CA ARG A 469 -1.77 -8.03 22.15
C ARG A 469 -1.22 -8.16 23.60
N GLU A 470 -2.06 -7.93 24.60
CA GLU A 470 -1.68 -8.10 26.01
C GLU A 470 -1.24 -9.54 26.30
N TRP A 471 -1.98 -10.52 25.80
CA TRP A 471 -1.62 -11.92 25.93
C TRP A 471 -0.25 -12.24 25.32
N ILE A 472 0.05 -11.78 24.10
CA ILE A 472 1.38 -11.95 23.49
C ILE A 472 2.45 -11.25 24.33
N THR A 473 2.19 -10.04 24.82
CA THR A 473 3.14 -9.23 25.59
C THR A 473 3.52 -9.92 26.91
N ASP A 474 2.61 -10.67 27.52
CA ASP A 474 2.81 -11.34 28.79
C ASP A 474 3.41 -12.74 28.66
N LEU A 475 3.53 -13.27 27.46
CA LEU A 475 4.27 -14.51 27.22
C LEU A 475 5.77 -14.33 27.58
N SER A 476 6.38 -15.39 28.09
CA SER A 476 7.85 -15.41 28.23
C SER A 476 8.54 -15.38 26.85
N PHE A 477 9.75 -14.88 26.80
CA PHE A 477 10.56 -14.79 25.55
C PHE A 477 10.59 -16.12 24.78
N LEU A 478 10.77 -17.24 25.48
CA LEU A 478 10.76 -18.56 24.84
C LEU A 478 9.41 -18.88 24.18
N LYS A 479 8.29 -18.57 24.85
CA LYS A 479 6.95 -18.80 24.28
C LYS A 479 6.68 -17.88 23.08
N GLN A 480 7.14 -16.64 23.14
CA GLN A 480 7.05 -15.70 22.00
C GLN A 480 7.87 -16.23 20.82
N ALA A 481 9.10 -16.70 21.04
CA ALA A 481 9.94 -17.29 20.02
C ALA A 481 9.30 -18.56 19.42
N LEU A 482 8.75 -19.45 20.23
CA LEU A 482 8.05 -20.65 19.78
C LEU A 482 6.78 -20.29 18.96
N LEU A 483 6.03 -19.27 19.37
CA LEU A 483 4.89 -18.77 18.60
C LEU A 483 5.34 -18.28 17.22
N PHE A 484 6.40 -17.48 17.18
CA PHE A 484 6.94 -16.95 15.92
C PHE A 484 7.46 -18.06 15.01
N ILE A 485 8.21 -19.02 15.55
CA ILE A 485 8.68 -20.20 14.82
C ILE A 485 7.49 -21.03 14.30
N GLY A 486 6.45 -21.22 15.11
CA GLY A 486 5.23 -21.91 14.71
C GLY A 486 4.52 -21.22 13.54
N VAL A 487 4.44 -19.88 13.54
CA VAL A 487 3.90 -19.11 12.41
C VAL A 487 4.76 -19.30 11.16
N ILE A 488 6.10 -19.20 11.28
CA ILE A 488 7.01 -19.44 10.15
C ILE A 488 6.87 -20.87 9.61
N PHE A 489 6.77 -21.86 10.50
CA PHE A 489 6.54 -23.25 10.09
C PHE A 489 5.25 -23.41 9.30
N LEU A 490 4.13 -22.80 9.79
CA LEU A 490 2.86 -22.80 9.06
C LEU A 490 2.98 -22.13 7.71
N LEU A 491 3.70 -21.01 7.63
CA LEU A 491 3.98 -20.31 6.36
C LEU A 491 4.65 -21.24 5.34
N ILE A 492 5.67 -21.97 5.77
CA ILE A 492 6.41 -22.90 4.91
C ILE A 492 5.51 -24.04 4.43
N GLN A 493 4.59 -24.55 5.30
CA GLN A 493 3.69 -25.65 4.94
C GLN A 493 2.53 -25.24 4.02
N ILE A 494 2.02 -24.02 4.16
CA ILE A 494 0.85 -23.54 3.39
C ILE A 494 1.29 -22.94 2.05
N ARG A 495 2.57 -22.58 1.93
CA ARG A 495 3.10 -21.94 0.73
C ARG A 495 2.99 -22.87 -0.47
N SER A 496 2.02 -22.61 -1.33
CA SER A 496 1.99 -23.20 -2.66
C SER A 496 3.05 -22.49 -3.52
N ALA A 497 4.07 -23.26 -3.91
CA ALA A 497 5.18 -23.00 -4.83
C ALA A 497 5.95 -21.68 -4.66
N ASP A 498 5.43 -20.48 -4.92
CA ASP A 498 6.21 -19.24 -4.87
C ASP A 498 5.53 -18.13 -4.04
N ALA A 499 6.36 -17.28 -3.36
CA ALA A 499 5.84 -16.12 -2.67
C ALA A 499 5.22 -15.16 -3.68
N GLN A 500 3.92 -14.93 -3.56
CA GLN A 500 3.25 -13.94 -4.40
C GLN A 500 3.88 -12.55 -4.16
N PRO A 501 4.30 -11.85 -5.21
CA PRO A 501 4.79 -10.49 -5.06
C PRO A 501 3.71 -9.62 -4.43
N PHE A 502 4.12 -8.57 -3.77
CA PHE A 502 3.17 -7.61 -3.21
C PHE A 502 2.33 -7.01 -4.34
N ILE A 503 1.00 -6.93 -4.15
CA ILE A 503 0.05 -6.56 -5.20
C ILE A 503 0.39 -5.24 -5.92
N TYR A 504 1.01 -4.27 -5.23
CA TYR A 504 1.45 -3.00 -5.80
C TYR A 504 2.74 -3.08 -6.64
N PHE A 505 3.41 -4.21 -6.72
CA PHE A 505 4.48 -4.41 -7.72
C PHE A 505 3.94 -4.62 -9.13
N ASN A 506 2.67 -4.96 -9.24
CA ASN A 506 2.01 -5.24 -10.52
C ASN A 506 1.32 -3.99 -11.13
N PHE A 507 1.42 -2.81 -10.48
CA PHE A 507 0.72 -1.59 -10.91
C PHE A 507 1.63 -0.40 -11.19
#